data_5496a268fce719b33f31df6eab663a6b
#
_entry.id   5496a268fce719b33f31df6eab663a6b
#
_cell.length_a   1.000
_cell.length_b   1.000
_cell.length_c   1.000
_cell.angle_alpha   90.00
_cell.angle_beta   90.00
_cell.angle_gamma   90.00
#
_symmetry.space_group_name_H-M   'P 1'
#
loop_
_entity.id
_entity.type
_entity.pdbx_description
1 polymer ?
#
loop_
_entity_poly.entity_id
_entity_poly.type
_entity_poly.pdbx_seq_one_letter_code
_entity_poly.pdbx_strand_id
1 'polypeptide(L)'
;MKVSDLPGRHSLFWKLACLLVAFCLLMIWLSWSWGRYMEERNQFLSDEARGTLSRYAGEAERAWQRGERDGVDNWLQSMELREAAWVGVIDRNLQSLSSEPLNEQEIQHLTFLRGLDWPIHKKGRPWLRVPFPKDPSAGSLVIELPERFLPGKYRVFWRVITNGVIPGLFTLLLCIGLYRLLVVPLNNLREQANAWRADQLHVRLSSGITQRPDELGELARAFDSMSERLQSTVALQQQLLRDLSHELRTPLSRLRVASESEQDLQQLRERIGREVDGMQRLVEDTLQLAWLDTERAPLPNEAIQIQALWEMLTDNACYESGWPSLQLQCAVPASCWVRGNLNTLAQALENILRNAIRHSPEGGIVRLDGRRDGDYWHLWLEDQGGGVAEGDLQRIFSPFTRLDGSRPGDGGFGLGLSIARNAVQRQGGMVWAENGGAGLRLNFRLIADDGGVTADAFASKPAPTVDVCRPQIV
;
A
#
# COMPACT_ATOMS: atom_id res chain seq x y z
N MET A 1 -15.41 -18.20 6.99
CA MET A 1 -14.24 -17.36 7.26
C MET A 1 -13.29 -18.17 8.14
N LYS A 2 -12.14 -18.55 7.59
CA LYS A 2 -11.10 -19.26 8.37
C LYS A 2 -10.45 -18.24 9.31
N VAL A 3 -10.12 -18.64 10.52
CA VAL A 3 -9.48 -17.79 11.56
C VAL A 3 -8.14 -17.17 11.10
N SER A 4 -7.60 -17.64 9.96
CA SER A 4 -6.38 -17.14 9.32
C SER A 4 -6.52 -15.77 8.61
N ASP A 5 -7.74 -15.25 8.44
CA ASP A 5 -7.99 -14.04 7.63
C ASP A 5 -8.20 -12.77 8.47
N LEU A 6 -7.89 -12.81 9.78
CA LEU A 6 -7.95 -11.64 10.62
C LEU A 6 -6.78 -10.70 10.29
N PRO A 7 -7.08 -9.42 10.00
CA PRO A 7 -6.04 -8.44 9.69
C PRO A 7 -5.06 -8.25 10.86
N GLY A 8 -3.78 -8.07 10.55
CA GLY A 8 -2.71 -7.89 11.52
C GLY A 8 -2.97 -6.74 12.50
N ARG A 9 -2.25 -6.69 13.62
CA ARG A 9 -2.45 -5.68 14.69
C ARG A 9 -2.32 -4.23 14.23
N HIS A 10 -1.54 -3.95 13.18
CA HIS A 10 -1.34 -2.60 12.62
C HIS A 10 -2.26 -2.28 11.45
N SER A 11 -3.17 -3.20 11.11
CA SER A 11 -4.14 -3.02 10.02
C SER A 11 -4.97 -1.75 10.19
N LEU A 12 -5.19 -1.08 9.05
CA LEU A 12 -6.09 0.06 8.93
C LEU A 12 -7.51 -0.29 9.40
N PHE A 13 -7.93 -1.54 9.19
CA PHE A 13 -9.23 -2.06 9.66
C PHE A 13 -9.41 -1.86 11.16
N TRP A 14 -8.44 -2.26 12.00
CA TRP A 14 -8.55 -2.09 13.45
C TRP A 14 -8.56 -0.64 13.87
N LYS A 15 -7.76 0.21 13.21
CA LYS A 15 -7.74 1.66 13.48
C LYS A 15 -9.10 2.29 13.19
N LEU A 16 -9.71 1.93 12.04
CA LEU A 16 -11.04 2.41 11.66
C LEU A 16 -12.14 1.85 12.55
N ALA A 17 -12.10 0.55 12.83
CA ALA A 17 -13.07 -0.11 13.71
C ALA A 17 -13.03 0.49 15.12
N CYS A 18 -11.86 0.65 15.72
CA CYS A 18 -11.71 1.27 17.03
C CYS A 18 -12.18 2.73 17.02
N LEU A 19 -11.85 3.52 15.99
CA LEU A 19 -12.30 4.89 15.84
C LEU A 19 -13.82 4.97 15.76
N LEU A 20 -14.46 4.11 14.94
CA LEU A 20 -15.90 4.08 14.77
C LEU A 20 -16.61 3.64 16.05
N VAL A 21 -16.14 2.57 16.68
CA VAL A 21 -16.70 2.06 17.95
C VAL A 21 -16.56 3.12 19.05
N ALA A 22 -15.38 3.73 19.20
CA ALA A 22 -15.16 4.79 20.17
C ALA A 22 -16.07 5.99 19.91
N PHE A 23 -16.25 6.37 18.65
CA PHE A 23 -17.20 7.42 18.26
C PHE A 23 -18.64 7.07 18.63
N CYS A 24 -19.10 5.86 18.30
CA CYS A 24 -20.45 5.40 18.64
C CYS A 24 -20.68 5.39 20.16
N LEU A 25 -19.74 4.85 20.93
CA LEU A 25 -19.82 4.80 22.39
C LEU A 25 -19.84 6.20 23.00
N LEU A 26 -19.00 7.11 22.49
CA LEU A 26 -18.98 8.51 22.93
C LEU A 26 -20.33 9.18 22.67
N MET A 27 -20.92 8.97 21.51
CA MET A 27 -22.22 9.54 21.14
C MET A 27 -23.36 9.00 21.99
N ILE A 28 -23.37 7.70 22.25
CA ILE A 28 -24.35 7.05 23.14
C ILE A 28 -24.20 7.60 24.56
N TRP A 29 -22.98 7.64 25.08
CA TRP A 29 -22.71 8.17 26.42
C TRP A 29 -23.11 9.65 26.58
N LEU A 30 -22.77 10.47 25.57
CA LEU A 30 -23.11 11.90 25.56
C LEU A 30 -24.64 12.10 25.55
N SER A 31 -25.34 11.37 24.68
CA SER A 31 -26.81 11.44 24.59
C SER A 31 -27.47 10.98 25.87
N TRP A 32 -27.01 9.88 26.47
CA TRP A 32 -27.58 9.36 27.73
C TRP A 32 -27.28 10.26 28.94
N SER A 33 -26.02 10.72 29.10
CA SER A 33 -25.61 11.60 30.19
C SER A 33 -26.33 12.93 30.13
N TRP A 34 -26.45 13.52 28.94
CA TRP A 34 -27.18 14.77 28.77
C TRP A 34 -28.67 14.58 28.96
N GLY A 35 -29.25 13.48 28.50
CA GLY A 35 -30.64 13.14 28.72
C GLY A 35 -30.98 13.14 30.22
N ARG A 36 -30.18 12.46 31.03
CA ARG A 36 -30.34 12.40 32.48
C ARG A 36 -30.17 13.79 33.15
N TYR A 37 -29.10 14.50 32.78
CA TYR A 37 -28.87 15.84 33.32
C TYR A 37 -30.03 16.81 33.04
N MET A 38 -30.59 16.77 31.85
CA MET A 38 -31.76 17.58 31.48
C MET A 38 -33.04 17.11 32.16
N GLU A 39 -33.22 15.82 32.37
CA GLU A 39 -34.38 15.25 33.05
C GLU A 39 -34.39 15.67 34.53
N GLU A 40 -33.27 15.55 35.23
CA GLU A 40 -33.12 16.00 36.63
C GLU A 40 -33.38 17.49 36.77
N ARG A 41 -32.82 18.31 35.91
CA ARG A 41 -32.94 19.77 35.97
C ARG A 41 -34.32 20.29 35.62
N ASN A 42 -35.07 19.55 34.77
CA ASN A 42 -36.42 19.92 34.32
C ASN A 42 -37.54 19.31 35.18
N GLN A 43 -37.23 18.47 36.17
CA GLN A 43 -38.21 17.86 37.04
C GLN A 43 -38.51 18.74 38.27
N PHE A 44 -37.66 19.68 38.63
CA PHE A 44 -37.82 20.51 39.81
C PHE A 44 -38.05 21.98 39.44
N LEU A 45 -38.75 22.70 40.34
CA LEU A 45 -38.90 24.15 40.26
C LEU A 45 -37.52 24.83 40.35
N SER A 46 -37.34 25.89 39.60
CA SER A 46 -36.14 26.74 39.77
C SER A 46 -36.15 27.40 41.16
N ASP A 47 -34.96 27.68 41.67
CA ASP A 47 -34.83 28.36 42.98
C ASP A 47 -35.54 29.72 43.02
N GLU A 48 -35.57 30.42 41.90
CA GLU A 48 -36.32 31.67 41.73
C GLU A 48 -37.82 31.45 41.84
N ALA A 49 -38.37 30.38 41.22
CA ALA A 49 -39.79 30.04 41.34
C ALA A 49 -40.13 29.64 42.77
N ARG A 50 -39.30 28.82 43.42
CA ARG A 50 -39.49 28.44 44.85
C ARG A 50 -39.49 29.65 45.76
N GLY A 51 -38.51 30.56 45.61
CA GLY A 51 -38.42 31.75 46.36
C GLY A 51 -39.63 32.69 46.17
N THR A 52 -40.16 32.77 44.95
CA THR A 52 -41.33 33.57 44.62
C THR A 52 -42.60 32.96 45.21
N LEU A 53 -42.83 31.67 45.10
CA LEU A 53 -43.97 30.96 45.65
C LEU A 53 -43.97 31.00 47.21
N SER A 54 -42.78 30.84 47.80
CA SER A 54 -42.64 31.00 49.27
C SER A 54 -42.93 32.42 49.70
N ARG A 55 -42.62 33.45 48.95
CA ARG A 55 -42.95 34.85 49.22
C ARG A 55 -44.45 35.04 49.14
N TYR A 56 -45.13 34.44 48.13
CA TYR A 56 -46.58 34.49 48.02
C TYR A 56 -47.26 33.85 49.24
N ALA A 57 -46.78 32.72 49.75
CA ALA A 57 -47.29 32.13 50.99
C ALA A 57 -47.10 33.06 52.19
N GLY A 58 -45.96 33.75 52.25
CA GLY A 58 -45.76 34.77 53.32
C GLY A 58 -46.60 36.01 53.14
N GLU A 59 -47.04 36.40 51.97
CA GLU A 59 -48.00 37.47 51.70
C GLU A 59 -49.41 37.01 52.10
N ALA A 60 -49.82 35.80 51.77
CA ALA A 60 -51.08 35.21 52.16
C ALA A 60 -51.20 35.10 53.72
N GLU A 61 -50.13 34.65 54.38
CA GLU A 61 -50.05 34.58 55.82
C GLU A 61 -50.26 35.96 56.50
N ARG A 62 -49.61 36.97 55.93
CA ARG A 62 -49.78 38.37 56.44
C ARG A 62 -51.19 38.91 56.21
N ALA A 63 -51.82 38.53 55.06
CA ALA A 63 -53.20 38.92 54.79
C ALA A 63 -54.17 38.27 55.79
N TRP A 64 -53.96 36.97 56.07
CA TRP A 64 -54.71 36.27 57.11
C TRP A 64 -54.53 36.88 58.49
N GLN A 65 -53.32 37.24 58.92
CA GLN A 65 -53.03 37.81 60.21
C GLN A 65 -53.61 39.26 60.42
N ARG A 66 -53.82 40.00 59.31
CA ARG A 66 -54.33 41.42 59.41
C ARG A 66 -55.84 41.55 59.38
N GLY A 67 -56.52 40.70 58.65
CA GLY A 67 -57.93 40.87 58.37
C GLY A 67 -58.75 39.60 58.32
N GLU A 68 -58.17 38.47 58.80
CA GLU A 68 -58.80 37.15 58.71
C GLU A 68 -59.32 36.84 57.27
N ARG A 69 -60.58 36.50 57.14
CA ARG A 69 -61.17 36.12 55.84
C ARG A 69 -61.19 37.26 54.85
N ASP A 70 -61.59 38.48 55.22
CA ASP A 70 -61.66 39.61 54.30
C ASP A 70 -60.27 40.02 53.77
N GLY A 71 -59.22 39.88 54.61
CA GLY A 71 -57.85 40.16 54.24
C GLY A 71 -57.35 39.16 53.22
N VAL A 72 -57.72 37.87 53.32
CA VAL A 72 -57.40 36.85 52.41
C VAL A 72 -58.11 37.01 51.03
N ASP A 73 -59.41 37.38 51.09
CA ASP A 73 -60.20 37.55 49.83
C ASP A 73 -59.61 38.68 48.95
N ASN A 74 -59.29 39.81 49.56
CA ASN A 74 -58.67 40.95 48.87
C ASN A 74 -57.31 40.56 48.27
N TRP A 75 -56.53 39.74 48.93
CA TRP A 75 -55.23 39.26 48.45
C TRP A 75 -55.43 38.28 47.36
N LEU A 76 -56.35 37.30 47.46
CA LEU A 76 -56.65 36.31 46.43
C LEU A 76 -57.04 36.96 45.15
N GLN A 77 -57.95 37.93 45.15
CA GLN A 77 -58.38 38.66 43.96
C GLN A 77 -57.20 39.37 43.26
N SER A 78 -56.27 39.92 44.01
CA SER A 78 -55.06 40.55 43.47
C SER A 78 -54.08 39.55 42.85
N MET A 79 -54.00 38.37 43.40
CA MET A 79 -53.10 37.31 42.94
C MET A 79 -53.61 36.58 41.69
N GLU A 80 -54.90 36.30 41.57
CA GLU A 80 -55.51 35.73 40.40
C GLU A 80 -55.33 36.63 39.18
N LEU A 81 -55.51 37.93 39.34
CA LEU A 81 -55.25 38.91 38.28
C LEU A 81 -53.75 38.95 37.89
N ARG A 82 -52.85 38.77 38.87
CA ARG A 82 -51.42 38.88 38.68
C ARG A 82 -50.78 37.65 37.99
N GLU A 83 -51.25 36.46 38.38
CA GLU A 83 -50.62 35.22 37.95
C GLU A 83 -51.42 34.44 36.89
N ALA A 84 -52.65 34.82 36.59
CA ALA A 84 -53.59 34.14 35.73
C ALA A 84 -53.67 32.62 36.03
N ALA A 85 -53.64 32.29 37.28
CA ALA A 85 -53.64 30.91 37.81
C ALA A 85 -54.56 30.85 39.00
N TRP A 86 -55.19 29.72 39.27
CA TRP A 86 -56.00 29.49 40.43
C TRP A 86 -55.17 29.61 41.73
N VAL A 87 -55.64 30.32 42.73
CA VAL A 87 -54.97 30.49 43.99
C VAL A 87 -55.99 30.33 45.09
N GLY A 88 -55.67 29.59 46.16
CA GLY A 88 -56.51 29.42 47.35
C GLY A 88 -55.66 29.30 48.58
N VAL A 89 -56.28 29.64 49.72
CA VAL A 89 -55.66 29.52 51.02
C VAL A 89 -56.52 28.59 51.88
N ILE A 90 -55.89 27.51 52.42
CA ILE A 90 -56.54 26.44 53.13
C ILE A 90 -55.95 26.25 54.55
N ASP A 91 -56.78 25.78 55.47
CA ASP A 91 -56.35 25.33 56.78
C ASP A 91 -55.80 23.91 56.80
N ARG A 92 -55.48 23.32 57.92
CA ARG A 92 -55.01 21.94 58.11
C ARG A 92 -56.06 20.91 57.68
N ASN A 93 -57.34 21.20 57.73
CA ASN A 93 -58.44 20.31 57.42
C ASN A 93 -58.88 20.44 55.94
N LEU A 94 -58.07 21.11 55.11
CA LEU A 94 -58.35 21.42 53.73
C LEU A 94 -59.61 22.27 53.49
N GLN A 95 -60.02 23.06 54.54
CA GLN A 95 -61.11 24.00 54.40
C GLN A 95 -60.60 25.38 53.98
N SER A 96 -61.38 26.09 53.15
CA SER A 96 -61.03 27.41 52.69
C SER A 96 -60.93 28.42 53.89
N LEU A 97 -59.85 29.18 53.86
CA LEU A 97 -59.68 30.32 54.73
C LEU A 97 -60.24 31.65 54.18
N SER A 98 -60.80 31.61 52.96
CA SER A 98 -61.53 32.68 52.30
C SER A 98 -63.02 32.66 52.65
N SER A 99 -63.76 33.69 52.26
CA SER A 99 -65.21 33.74 52.42
C SER A 99 -65.99 32.85 51.50
N GLU A 100 -65.34 32.47 50.31
CA GLU A 100 -65.91 31.59 49.32
C GLU A 100 -65.59 30.13 49.68
N PRO A 101 -66.60 29.22 49.68
CA PRO A 101 -66.38 27.82 49.87
C PRO A 101 -65.76 27.24 48.58
N LEU A 102 -64.86 26.22 48.70
CA LEU A 102 -64.28 25.50 47.58
C LEU A 102 -65.31 24.71 46.80
N ASN A 103 -65.22 24.76 45.45
CA ASN A 103 -66.04 23.99 44.52
C ASN A 103 -65.66 22.51 44.58
N GLU A 104 -66.56 21.61 44.21
CA GLU A 104 -66.28 20.16 44.13
C GLU A 104 -65.06 19.78 43.21
N GLN A 105 -64.85 20.50 42.14
CA GLN A 105 -63.67 20.34 41.28
C GLN A 105 -62.38 20.75 41.97
N GLU A 106 -62.42 21.83 42.69
CA GLU A 106 -61.27 22.34 43.49
C GLU A 106 -60.91 21.36 44.60
N ILE A 107 -61.91 20.83 45.31
CA ILE A 107 -61.73 19.82 46.36
C ILE A 107 -61.06 18.52 45.75
N GLN A 108 -61.43 18.10 44.56
CA GLN A 108 -60.75 16.98 43.88
C GLN A 108 -59.29 17.28 43.64
N HIS A 109 -58.92 18.49 43.24
CA HIS A 109 -57.54 18.89 43.04
C HIS A 109 -56.75 18.95 44.32
N LEU A 110 -57.38 19.27 45.47
CA LEU A 110 -56.73 19.25 46.79
C LEU A 110 -56.28 17.84 47.21
N THR A 111 -56.83 16.78 46.63
CA THR A 111 -56.45 15.38 46.92
C THR A 111 -55.01 15.07 46.43
N PHE A 112 -54.48 15.81 45.46
CA PHE A 112 -53.19 15.58 44.83
C PHE A 112 -52.25 16.78 44.95
N LEU A 113 -52.22 17.44 46.08
CA LEU A 113 -51.32 18.58 46.36
C LEU A 113 -49.86 18.12 46.40
N ARG A 114 -48.99 18.89 45.78
CA ARG A 114 -47.55 18.64 45.77
C ARG A 114 -46.81 19.72 46.57
N GLY A 115 -45.74 19.30 47.26
CA GLY A 115 -44.82 20.27 47.88
C GLY A 115 -43.92 20.92 46.85
N LEU A 116 -43.25 22.01 47.23
CA LEU A 116 -42.31 22.76 46.39
C LEU A 116 -41.10 21.92 45.95
N ASP A 117 -40.74 20.87 46.72
CA ASP A 117 -39.58 20.02 46.49
C ASP A 117 -39.93 18.76 45.71
N TRP A 118 -41.19 18.58 45.32
CA TRP A 118 -41.63 17.43 44.60
C TRP A 118 -41.41 17.59 43.10
N PRO A 119 -41.08 16.49 42.37
CA PRO A 119 -40.86 16.55 40.95
C PRO A 119 -42.17 16.88 40.19
N ILE A 120 -42.05 17.79 39.24
CA ILE A 120 -43.16 18.23 38.39
C ILE A 120 -43.27 17.28 37.18
N HIS A 121 -44.41 16.57 37.10
CA HIS A 121 -44.65 15.67 35.96
C HIS A 121 -45.04 16.43 34.69
N LYS A 122 -44.73 15.85 33.55
CA LYS A 122 -44.81 16.46 32.20
C LYS A 122 -46.21 16.86 31.71
N LYS A 123 -47.28 16.46 32.38
CA LYS A 123 -48.66 16.73 31.93
C LYS A 123 -49.42 17.57 32.94
N GLY A 124 -49.89 18.72 32.51
CA GLY A 124 -50.75 19.61 33.28
C GLY A 124 -49.99 20.59 34.20
N ARG A 125 -50.74 21.53 34.78
CA ARG A 125 -50.25 22.44 35.79
C ARG A 125 -50.50 21.81 37.14
N PRO A 126 -49.50 21.40 37.92
CA PRO A 126 -49.71 20.80 39.23
C PRO A 126 -50.17 21.86 40.21
N TRP A 127 -51.01 21.46 41.12
CA TRP A 127 -51.39 22.24 42.26
C TRP A 127 -50.34 22.05 43.35
N LEU A 128 -49.79 23.19 43.81
CA LEU A 128 -48.68 23.20 44.76
C LEU A 128 -49.22 23.70 46.10
N ARG A 129 -48.86 22.98 47.17
CA ARG A 129 -49.07 23.39 48.54
C ARG A 129 -47.81 24.03 49.10
N VAL A 130 -47.94 25.31 49.57
CA VAL A 130 -46.84 26.04 50.16
C VAL A 130 -47.29 26.41 51.60
N PRO A 131 -46.72 25.76 52.62
CA PRO A 131 -47.07 26.07 53.98
C PRO A 131 -46.70 27.53 54.36
N PHE A 132 -47.42 28.11 55.26
CA PHE A 132 -47.11 29.46 55.77
C PHE A 132 -45.71 29.47 56.40
N PRO A 133 -44.86 30.45 56.11
CA PRO A 133 -43.47 30.46 56.56
C PRO A 133 -43.30 30.65 58.09
N LYS A 134 -44.17 31.41 58.71
CA LYS A 134 -44.11 31.70 60.20
C LYS A 134 -44.85 30.67 61.01
N ASP A 135 -46.05 30.30 60.58
CA ASP A 135 -46.89 29.29 61.25
C ASP A 135 -47.48 28.29 60.25
N PRO A 136 -46.71 27.21 59.92
CA PRO A 136 -47.17 26.16 59.01
C PRO A 136 -48.45 25.46 59.49
N SER A 137 -48.83 25.66 60.78
CA SER A 137 -50.03 25.08 61.36
C SER A 137 -51.31 25.90 61.15
N ALA A 138 -51.18 27.17 60.89
CA ALA A 138 -52.30 28.09 60.68
C ALA A 138 -52.92 27.93 59.25
N GLY A 139 -52.15 27.59 58.26
CA GLY A 139 -52.64 27.42 56.90
C GLY A 139 -51.55 27.14 55.84
N SER A 140 -52.01 27.03 54.63
CA SER A 140 -51.13 26.80 53.44
C SER A 140 -51.72 27.55 52.25
N LEU A 141 -50.85 28.10 51.45
CA LEU A 141 -51.17 28.56 50.10
C LEU A 141 -51.26 27.36 49.15
N VAL A 142 -52.32 27.27 48.39
CA VAL A 142 -52.46 26.35 47.28
C VAL A 142 -52.52 27.19 46.01
N ILE A 143 -51.67 26.88 45.04
CA ILE A 143 -51.62 27.62 43.80
C ILE A 143 -51.45 26.62 42.64
N GLU A 144 -52.24 26.77 41.57
CA GLU A 144 -51.94 26.16 40.29
C GLU A 144 -50.69 26.79 39.74
N LEU A 145 -49.70 25.97 39.34
CA LEU A 145 -48.40 26.47 38.90
C LEU A 145 -48.55 27.43 37.70
N PRO A 146 -48.19 28.73 37.85
CA PRO A 146 -48.25 29.71 36.76
C PRO A 146 -47.37 29.27 35.56
N GLU A 147 -47.82 29.59 34.35
CA GLU A 147 -47.10 29.20 33.14
C GLU A 147 -45.65 29.65 33.10
N ARG A 148 -45.33 30.80 33.65
CA ARG A 148 -43.99 31.35 33.69
C ARG A 148 -42.98 30.53 34.50
N PHE A 149 -43.46 29.70 35.44
CA PHE A 149 -42.65 28.82 36.28
C PHE A 149 -42.61 27.38 35.78
N LEU A 150 -43.33 27.07 34.70
CA LEU A 150 -43.29 25.74 34.11
C LEU A 150 -41.86 25.43 33.60
N PRO A 151 -41.24 24.34 34.07
CA PRO A 151 -39.92 23.98 33.60
C PRO A 151 -39.97 23.58 32.12
N GLY A 152 -39.01 24.08 31.33
CA GLY A 152 -38.85 23.59 29.97
C GLY A 152 -39.07 24.59 28.82
N LYS A 153 -39.16 25.89 29.07
CA LYS A 153 -39.30 26.93 28.03
C LYS A 153 -38.27 26.78 26.89
N TYR A 154 -37.04 26.31 27.17
CA TYR A 154 -35.97 26.06 26.21
C TYR A 154 -35.77 24.58 25.90
N ARG A 155 -36.69 23.71 26.26
CA ARG A 155 -36.54 22.24 26.09
C ARG A 155 -36.40 21.81 24.63
N VAL A 156 -37.15 22.42 23.73
CA VAL A 156 -37.07 22.15 22.29
C VAL A 156 -35.72 22.60 21.74
N PHE A 157 -35.28 23.80 22.10
CA PHE A 157 -33.99 24.36 21.69
C PHE A 157 -32.82 23.46 22.13
N TRP A 158 -32.77 23.09 23.40
CA TRP A 158 -31.72 22.21 23.90
C TRP A 158 -31.78 20.82 23.29
N ARG A 159 -32.97 20.29 22.99
CA ARG A 159 -33.12 19.01 22.28
C ARG A 159 -32.56 19.08 20.87
N VAL A 160 -32.78 20.15 20.15
CA VAL A 160 -32.22 20.36 18.81
C VAL A 160 -30.69 20.43 18.85
N ILE A 161 -30.14 21.16 19.83
CA ILE A 161 -28.69 21.28 19.98
C ILE A 161 -28.07 19.91 20.28
N THR A 162 -28.60 19.20 21.27
CA THR A 162 -27.98 17.94 21.74
C THR A 162 -28.17 16.75 20.81
N ASN A 163 -29.34 16.65 20.18
CA ASN A 163 -29.63 15.52 19.30
C ASN A 163 -29.35 15.82 17.80
N GLY A 164 -29.11 17.08 17.47
CA GLY A 164 -28.82 17.51 16.08
C GLY A 164 -27.45 18.15 15.92
N VAL A 165 -27.23 19.31 16.54
CA VAL A 165 -26.03 20.12 16.28
C VAL A 165 -24.76 19.44 16.77
N ILE A 166 -24.74 18.94 17.99
CA ILE A 166 -23.55 18.29 18.59
C ILE A 166 -23.17 17.03 17.81
N PRO A 167 -24.09 16.05 17.59
CA PRO A 167 -23.81 14.88 16.77
C PRO A 167 -23.38 15.24 15.35
N GLY A 168 -24.00 16.25 14.74
CA GLY A 168 -23.63 16.73 13.41
C GLY A 168 -22.19 17.24 13.36
N LEU A 169 -21.76 18.02 14.35
CA LEU A 169 -20.38 18.52 14.43
C LEU A 169 -19.37 17.39 14.62
N PHE A 170 -19.67 16.43 15.50
CA PHE A 170 -18.80 15.27 15.71
C PHE A 170 -18.70 14.38 14.45
N THR A 171 -19.81 14.19 13.75
CA THR A 171 -19.83 13.45 12.48
C THR A 171 -18.99 14.16 11.41
N LEU A 172 -19.08 15.49 11.33
CA LEU A 172 -18.25 16.28 10.41
C LEU A 172 -16.76 16.12 10.72
N LEU A 173 -16.38 16.20 11.99
CA LEU A 173 -14.99 15.99 12.42
C LEU A 173 -14.50 14.59 12.09
N LEU A 174 -15.34 13.57 12.29
CA LEU A 174 -15.02 12.19 11.90
C LEU A 174 -14.82 12.06 10.37
N CYS A 175 -15.71 12.66 9.57
CA CYS A 175 -15.57 12.68 8.12
C CYS A 175 -14.27 13.34 7.66
N ILE A 176 -13.89 14.47 8.26
CA ILE A 176 -12.61 15.14 7.97
C ILE A 176 -11.43 14.24 8.34
N GLY A 177 -11.48 13.58 9.49
CA GLY A 177 -10.46 12.62 9.91
C GLY A 177 -10.31 11.45 8.93
N LEU A 178 -11.41 10.83 8.52
CA LEU A 178 -11.44 9.76 7.53
C LEU A 178 -10.94 10.21 6.16
N TYR A 179 -11.33 11.40 5.71
CA TYR A 179 -10.84 11.99 4.48
C TYR A 179 -9.30 12.11 4.49
N ARG A 180 -8.72 12.66 5.57
CA ARG A 180 -7.26 12.78 5.71
C ARG A 180 -6.55 11.43 5.84
N LEU A 181 -7.19 10.45 6.49
CA LEU A 181 -6.59 9.15 6.73
C LEU A 181 -6.59 8.24 5.49
N LEU A 182 -7.64 8.32 4.64
CA LEU A 182 -7.87 7.43 3.51
C LEU A 182 -7.73 8.15 2.16
N VAL A 183 -8.47 9.23 1.96
CA VAL A 183 -8.62 9.84 0.63
C VAL A 183 -7.34 10.56 0.21
N VAL A 184 -6.72 11.32 1.11
CA VAL A 184 -5.48 12.06 0.80
C VAL A 184 -4.35 11.12 0.36
N PRO A 185 -4.02 10.01 1.07
CA PRO A 185 -3.01 9.06 0.61
C PRO A 185 -3.33 8.41 -0.74
N LEU A 186 -4.60 8.06 -0.97
CA LEU A 186 -5.04 7.47 -2.25
C LEU A 186 -4.92 8.47 -3.40
N ASN A 187 -5.23 9.74 -3.18
CA ASN A 187 -5.03 10.78 -4.19
C ASN A 187 -3.55 10.96 -4.54
N ASN A 188 -2.65 10.91 -3.57
CA ASN A 188 -1.21 10.99 -3.81
C ASN A 188 -0.72 9.82 -4.69
N LEU A 189 -1.19 8.60 -4.43
CA LEU A 189 -0.91 7.42 -5.28
C LEU A 189 -1.44 7.61 -6.70
N ARG A 190 -2.65 8.15 -6.84
CA ARG A 190 -3.27 8.44 -8.13
C ARG A 190 -2.49 9.51 -8.91
N GLU A 191 -2.05 10.56 -8.26
CA GLU A 191 -1.26 11.64 -8.88
C GLU A 191 0.07 11.10 -9.41
N GLN A 192 0.75 10.25 -8.65
CA GLN A 192 1.97 9.59 -9.11
C GLN A 192 1.71 8.68 -10.32
N ALA A 193 0.64 7.87 -10.28
CA ALA A 193 0.26 7.04 -11.42
C ALA A 193 -0.05 7.86 -12.69
N ASN A 194 -0.63 9.05 -12.52
CA ASN A 194 -0.89 9.96 -13.62
C ASN A 194 0.40 10.65 -14.12
N ALA A 195 1.34 10.98 -13.23
CA ALA A 195 2.64 11.54 -13.60
C ALA A 195 3.44 10.55 -14.47
N TRP A 196 3.33 9.25 -14.20
CA TRP A 196 3.95 8.21 -15.03
C TRP A 196 3.37 8.12 -16.44
N ARG A 197 2.05 8.31 -16.59
CA ARG A 197 1.44 8.41 -17.93
C ARG A 197 1.96 9.59 -18.73
N ALA A 198 2.44 10.63 -18.06
CA ALA A 198 3.03 11.82 -18.68
C ALA A 198 4.56 11.74 -18.84
N ASP A 199 5.16 10.52 -18.82
CA ASP A 199 6.60 10.26 -18.93
C ASP A 199 7.47 10.85 -17.80
N GLN A 200 6.85 11.25 -16.68
CA GLN A 200 7.56 11.79 -15.52
C GLN A 200 7.89 10.66 -14.52
N LEU A 201 8.70 9.70 -14.93
CA LEU A 201 9.03 8.49 -14.17
C LEU A 201 9.81 8.74 -12.87
N HIS A 202 10.38 9.95 -12.66
CA HIS A 202 11.19 10.31 -11.49
C HIS A 202 10.38 10.85 -10.31
N VAL A 203 9.08 11.00 -10.44
CA VAL A 203 8.22 11.44 -9.33
C VAL A 203 8.07 10.31 -8.33
N ARG A 204 8.60 10.49 -7.11
CA ARG A 204 8.52 9.51 -6.01
C ARG A 204 7.40 9.85 -5.04
N LEU A 205 6.91 8.81 -4.35
CA LEU A 205 5.96 8.98 -3.26
C LEU A 205 6.58 9.74 -2.09
N SER A 206 5.75 10.53 -1.41
CA SER A 206 6.13 11.16 -0.16
C SER A 206 6.52 10.10 0.88
N SER A 207 7.66 10.28 1.55
CA SER A 207 8.14 9.38 2.61
C SER A 207 7.12 9.14 3.73
N GLY A 208 6.20 10.05 3.96
CA GLY A 208 5.16 9.91 4.96
C GLY A 208 4.14 8.79 4.68
N ILE A 209 3.97 8.37 3.41
CA ILE A 209 3.04 7.28 3.06
C ILE A 209 3.76 5.93 3.08
N THR A 210 4.98 5.86 2.57
CA THR A 210 5.77 4.63 2.50
C THR A 210 6.19 4.11 3.87
N GLN A 211 6.33 5.00 4.87
CA GLN A 211 6.69 4.65 6.25
C GLN A 211 5.49 4.18 7.10
N ARG A 212 4.27 4.20 6.57
CA ARG A 212 3.09 3.71 7.31
C ARG A 212 3.19 2.20 7.55
N PRO A 213 2.86 1.73 8.77
CA PRO A 213 2.87 0.30 9.10
C PRO A 213 1.55 -0.41 8.76
N ASP A 214 0.67 0.19 7.95
CA ASP A 214 -0.64 -0.35 7.56
C ASP A 214 -0.67 -0.76 6.08
N GLU A 215 -1.81 -1.27 5.61
CA GLU A 215 -2.02 -1.78 4.25
C GLU A 215 -1.79 -0.69 3.19
N LEU A 216 -2.08 0.57 3.53
CA LEU A 216 -1.78 1.69 2.62
C LEU A 216 -0.27 1.91 2.47
N GLY A 217 0.49 1.73 3.55
CA GLY A 217 1.96 1.76 3.50
C GLY A 217 2.54 0.59 2.72
N GLU A 218 1.96 -0.62 2.86
CA GLU A 218 2.36 -1.79 2.07
C GLU A 218 2.09 -1.57 0.58
N LEU A 219 0.90 -1.08 0.24
CA LEU A 219 0.55 -0.72 -1.14
C LEU A 219 1.50 0.36 -1.70
N ALA A 220 1.82 1.37 -0.91
CA ALA A 220 2.74 2.44 -1.32
C ALA A 220 4.15 1.91 -1.60
N ARG A 221 4.68 1.01 -0.75
CA ARG A 221 5.99 0.36 -0.96
C ARG A 221 6.00 -0.55 -2.20
N ALA A 222 4.94 -1.33 -2.41
CA ALA A 222 4.80 -2.16 -3.60
C ALA A 222 4.78 -1.31 -4.88
N PHE A 223 4.06 -0.20 -4.83
CA PHE A 223 3.96 0.76 -5.93
C PHE A 223 5.31 1.44 -6.22
N ASP A 224 6.04 1.86 -5.17
CA ASP A 224 7.37 2.49 -5.30
C ASP A 224 8.40 1.51 -5.88
N SER A 225 8.38 0.25 -5.42
CA SER A 225 9.21 -0.82 -5.98
C SER A 225 8.90 -1.12 -7.45
N MET A 226 7.62 -1.11 -7.84
CA MET A 226 7.23 -1.25 -9.24
C MET A 226 7.72 -0.07 -10.09
N SER A 227 7.68 1.15 -9.52
CA SER A 227 8.20 2.36 -10.12
C SER A 227 9.69 2.27 -10.43
N GLU A 228 10.49 1.86 -9.44
CA GLU A 228 11.93 1.70 -9.60
C GLU A 228 12.27 0.67 -10.68
N ARG A 229 11.54 -0.44 -10.72
CA ARG A 229 11.72 -1.46 -11.77
C ARG A 229 11.37 -0.91 -13.15
N LEU A 230 10.28 -0.17 -13.28
CA LEU A 230 9.89 0.43 -14.55
C LEU A 230 10.93 1.45 -15.03
N GLN A 231 11.40 2.33 -14.13
CA GLN A 231 12.45 3.30 -14.43
C GLN A 231 13.74 2.62 -14.91
N SER A 232 14.19 1.60 -14.19
CA SER A 232 15.41 0.86 -14.56
C SER A 232 15.26 0.16 -15.91
N THR A 233 14.10 -0.44 -16.19
CA THR A 233 13.82 -1.09 -17.47
C THR A 233 13.81 -0.09 -18.62
N VAL A 234 13.13 1.05 -18.47
CA VAL A 234 13.09 2.10 -19.51
C VAL A 234 14.48 2.70 -19.74
N ALA A 235 15.22 2.99 -18.66
CA ALA A 235 16.57 3.51 -18.77
C ALA A 235 17.51 2.54 -19.50
N LEU A 236 17.42 1.24 -19.18
CA LEU A 236 18.17 0.19 -19.86
C LEU A 236 17.81 0.12 -21.35
N GLN A 237 16.51 0.10 -21.69
CA GLN A 237 16.07 0.09 -23.08
C GLN A 237 16.59 1.30 -23.85
N GLN A 238 16.54 2.50 -23.28
CA GLN A 238 17.06 3.71 -23.91
C GLN A 238 18.57 3.65 -24.09
N GLN A 239 19.29 3.06 -23.15
CA GLN A 239 20.72 2.86 -23.26
C GLN A 239 21.04 1.85 -24.39
N LEU A 240 20.38 0.70 -24.41
CA LEU A 240 20.56 -0.32 -25.45
C LEU A 240 20.31 0.25 -26.85
N LEU A 241 19.26 1.05 -27.04
CA LEU A 241 18.96 1.70 -28.33
C LEU A 241 20.04 2.71 -28.74
N ARG A 242 20.59 3.47 -27.79
CA ARG A 242 21.68 4.41 -28.06
C ARG A 242 22.95 3.67 -28.47
N ASP A 243 23.32 2.65 -27.69
CA ASP A 243 24.54 1.87 -27.92
C ASP A 243 24.45 1.08 -29.25
N LEU A 244 23.28 0.46 -29.53
CA LEU A 244 23.02 -0.18 -30.82
C LEU A 244 23.18 0.80 -32.00
N SER A 245 22.64 2.02 -31.86
CA SER A 245 22.76 3.04 -32.90
C SER A 245 24.21 3.45 -33.15
N HIS A 246 25.02 3.53 -32.09
CA HIS A 246 26.43 3.82 -32.17
C HIS A 246 27.22 2.68 -32.83
N GLU A 247 26.97 1.42 -32.42
CA GLU A 247 27.66 0.24 -32.95
C GLU A 247 27.25 -0.09 -34.39
N LEU A 248 26.03 0.26 -34.83
CA LEU A 248 25.63 0.12 -36.25
C LEU A 248 26.25 1.22 -37.14
N ARG A 249 26.47 2.40 -36.62
CA ARG A 249 27.04 3.52 -37.41
C ARG A 249 28.46 3.20 -37.91
N THR A 250 29.25 2.50 -37.12
CA THR A 250 30.64 2.15 -37.45
C THR A 250 30.75 1.24 -38.66
N PRO A 251 30.08 0.06 -38.72
CA PRO A 251 30.12 -0.80 -39.91
C PRO A 251 29.51 -0.11 -41.15
N LEU A 252 28.44 0.64 -41.01
CA LEU A 252 27.84 1.42 -42.10
C LEU A 252 28.84 2.46 -42.67
N SER A 253 29.61 3.15 -41.82
CA SER A 253 30.65 4.07 -42.28
C SER A 253 31.79 3.33 -43.00
N ARG A 254 32.18 2.14 -42.52
CA ARG A 254 33.20 1.33 -43.15
C ARG A 254 32.72 0.82 -44.52
N LEU A 255 31.47 0.37 -44.65
CA LEU A 255 30.87 -0.04 -45.91
C LEU A 255 30.85 1.13 -46.91
N ARG A 256 30.50 2.33 -46.47
CA ARG A 256 30.51 3.53 -47.32
C ARG A 256 31.90 3.82 -47.84
N VAL A 257 32.92 3.83 -46.97
CA VAL A 257 34.31 4.03 -47.39
C VAL A 257 34.81 2.93 -48.32
N ALA A 258 34.46 1.67 -48.07
CA ALA A 258 34.85 0.57 -48.93
C ALA A 258 34.21 0.70 -50.34
N SER A 259 32.95 1.10 -50.42
CA SER A 259 32.26 1.32 -51.71
C SER A 259 32.87 2.46 -52.54
N GLU A 260 33.54 3.44 -51.90
CA GLU A 260 34.17 4.56 -52.59
C GLU A 260 35.64 4.34 -52.93
N SER A 261 36.34 3.42 -52.23
CA SER A 261 37.81 3.30 -52.31
C SER A 261 38.34 1.99 -52.89
N GLU A 262 37.57 0.92 -52.87
CA GLU A 262 38.01 -0.43 -53.29
C GLU A 262 37.84 -0.62 -54.78
N GLN A 263 38.97 -0.91 -55.47
CA GLN A 263 39.00 -1.17 -56.91
C GLN A 263 38.80 -2.67 -57.25
N ASP A 264 38.99 -3.59 -56.27
CA ASP A 264 38.83 -5.01 -56.46
C ASP A 264 37.42 -5.46 -55.98
N LEU A 265 36.61 -5.88 -56.95
CA LEU A 265 35.25 -6.35 -56.69
C LEU A 265 35.20 -7.57 -55.76
N GLN A 266 36.19 -8.43 -55.76
CA GLN A 266 36.23 -9.60 -54.91
C GLN A 266 36.44 -9.22 -53.43
N GLN A 267 37.42 -8.36 -53.20
CA GLN A 267 37.70 -7.86 -51.86
C GLN A 267 36.55 -7.03 -51.30
N LEU A 268 35.92 -6.22 -52.14
CA LEU A 268 34.72 -5.46 -51.76
C LEU A 268 33.58 -6.39 -51.34
N ARG A 269 33.34 -7.46 -52.08
CA ARG A 269 32.28 -8.43 -51.79
C ARG A 269 32.52 -9.15 -50.45
N GLU A 270 33.74 -9.59 -50.22
CA GLU A 270 34.12 -10.23 -48.96
C GLU A 270 34.00 -9.30 -47.76
N ARG A 271 34.35 -8.01 -47.94
CA ARG A 271 34.25 -7.02 -46.91
C ARG A 271 32.79 -6.66 -46.59
N ILE A 272 31.96 -6.51 -47.63
CA ILE A 272 30.51 -6.31 -47.44
C ILE A 272 29.91 -7.49 -46.69
N GLY A 273 30.24 -8.74 -47.08
CA GLY A 273 29.75 -9.92 -46.37
C GLY A 273 30.09 -9.90 -44.89
N ARG A 274 31.36 -9.67 -44.54
CA ARG A 274 31.80 -9.60 -43.12
C ARG A 274 31.09 -8.52 -42.31
N GLU A 275 30.92 -7.32 -42.87
CA GLU A 275 30.25 -6.22 -42.13
C GLU A 275 28.73 -6.48 -41.99
N VAL A 276 28.06 -7.08 -43.00
CA VAL A 276 26.66 -7.47 -42.94
C VAL A 276 26.44 -8.56 -41.89
N ASP A 277 27.26 -9.63 -41.91
CA ASP A 277 27.19 -10.71 -40.92
C ASP A 277 27.45 -10.18 -39.49
N GLY A 278 28.34 -9.20 -39.36
CA GLY A 278 28.57 -8.50 -38.08
C GLY A 278 27.35 -7.72 -37.60
N MET A 279 26.72 -6.95 -38.48
CA MET A 279 25.49 -6.21 -38.14
C MET A 279 24.32 -7.14 -37.81
N GLN A 280 24.18 -8.26 -38.51
CA GLN A 280 23.15 -9.25 -38.24
C GLN A 280 23.33 -9.83 -36.82
N ARG A 281 24.55 -10.27 -36.49
CA ARG A 281 24.86 -10.74 -35.12
C ARG A 281 24.61 -9.70 -34.06
N LEU A 282 24.95 -8.41 -34.29
CA LEU A 282 24.68 -7.35 -33.36
C LEU A 282 23.18 -7.18 -33.06
N VAL A 283 22.35 -7.24 -34.11
CA VAL A 283 20.90 -7.15 -34.00
C VAL A 283 20.34 -8.36 -33.22
N GLU A 284 20.76 -9.59 -33.57
CA GLU A 284 20.35 -10.83 -32.92
C GLU A 284 20.71 -10.81 -31.42
N ASP A 285 21.96 -10.48 -31.06
CA ASP A 285 22.44 -10.37 -29.68
C ASP A 285 21.66 -9.33 -28.90
N THR A 286 21.36 -8.19 -29.52
CA THR A 286 20.59 -7.10 -28.86
C THR A 286 19.13 -7.50 -28.61
N LEU A 287 18.50 -8.16 -29.60
CA LEU A 287 17.14 -8.68 -29.44
C LEU A 287 17.09 -9.76 -28.35
N GLN A 288 18.06 -10.67 -28.31
CA GLN A 288 18.16 -11.69 -27.28
C GLN A 288 18.27 -11.06 -25.88
N LEU A 289 19.11 -10.04 -25.71
CA LEU A 289 19.24 -9.35 -24.44
C LEU A 289 17.91 -8.69 -24.02
N ALA A 290 17.21 -8.04 -24.95
CA ALA A 290 15.92 -7.40 -24.71
C ALA A 290 14.82 -8.42 -24.35
N TRP A 291 14.79 -9.59 -24.98
CA TRP A 291 13.82 -10.64 -24.72
C TRP A 291 14.08 -11.35 -23.39
N LEU A 292 15.35 -11.60 -23.05
CA LEU A 292 15.73 -12.18 -21.78
C LEU A 292 15.25 -11.31 -20.59
N ASP A 293 15.16 -10.00 -20.74
CA ASP A 293 14.62 -9.10 -19.67
C ASP A 293 13.09 -9.06 -19.62
N THR A 294 12.39 -9.34 -20.72
CA THR A 294 10.95 -9.10 -20.85
C THR A 294 10.10 -10.35 -20.62
N GLU A 295 10.55 -11.52 -21.05
CA GLU A 295 9.81 -12.78 -20.90
C GLU A 295 9.96 -13.38 -19.51
N ARG A 296 8.89 -13.30 -18.71
CA ARG A 296 8.76 -13.95 -17.40
C ARG A 296 8.12 -15.34 -17.45
N ALA A 297 7.88 -15.89 -18.63
CA ALA A 297 7.35 -17.24 -18.73
C ALA A 297 8.35 -18.22 -18.09
N PRO A 298 7.88 -19.17 -17.25
CA PRO A 298 8.75 -20.21 -16.73
C PRO A 298 9.33 -21.01 -17.89
N LEU A 299 10.64 -20.97 -18.03
CA LEU A 299 11.35 -21.78 -19.00
C LEU A 299 11.16 -23.27 -18.69
N PRO A 300 11.02 -24.14 -19.69
CA PRO A 300 11.08 -25.59 -19.49
C PRO A 300 12.34 -25.93 -18.69
N ASN A 301 12.15 -26.66 -17.61
CA ASN A 301 13.23 -27.01 -16.69
C ASN A 301 13.50 -28.51 -16.82
N GLU A 302 14.63 -28.86 -17.38
CA GLU A 302 15.04 -30.24 -17.67
C GLU A 302 16.41 -30.57 -17.08
N ALA A 303 16.71 -31.85 -16.95
CA ALA A 303 18.03 -32.34 -16.52
C ALA A 303 19.00 -32.28 -17.70
N ILE A 304 20.12 -31.56 -17.54
CA ILE A 304 21.12 -31.32 -18.58
C ILE A 304 22.45 -31.87 -18.09
N GLN A 305 23.05 -32.79 -18.88
CA GLN A 305 24.40 -33.26 -18.65
C GLN A 305 25.40 -32.27 -19.24
N ILE A 306 26.24 -31.68 -18.39
CA ILE A 306 27.17 -30.62 -18.80
C ILE A 306 28.24 -31.14 -19.77
N GLN A 307 28.73 -32.37 -19.58
CA GLN A 307 29.73 -32.92 -20.47
C GLN A 307 29.18 -33.08 -21.91
N ALA A 308 27.99 -33.65 -22.08
CA ALA A 308 27.37 -33.79 -23.38
C ALA A 308 27.07 -32.45 -24.08
N LEU A 309 26.61 -31.46 -23.28
CA LEU A 309 26.42 -30.12 -23.79
C LEU A 309 27.74 -29.47 -24.25
N TRP A 310 28.81 -29.64 -23.47
CA TRP A 310 30.12 -29.12 -23.82
C TRP A 310 30.65 -29.73 -25.13
N GLU A 311 30.55 -31.08 -25.30
CA GLU A 311 30.96 -31.77 -26.52
C GLU A 311 30.27 -31.21 -27.77
N MET A 312 28.96 -30.99 -27.70
CA MET A 312 28.18 -30.37 -28.78
C MET A 312 28.65 -28.94 -29.11
N LEU A 313 28.90 -28.12 -28.08
CA LEU A 313 29.33 -26.73 -28.26
C LEU A 313 30.75 -26.63 -28.79
N THR A 314 31.65 -27.50 -28.37
CA THR A 314 33.05 -27.53 -28.86
C THR A 314 33.16 -27.98 -30.31
N ASP A 315 32.33 -28.91 -30.75
CA ASP A 315 32.30 -29.33 -32.18
C ASP A 315 31.93 -28.13 -33.07
N ASN A 316 30.91 -27.34 -32.67
CA ASN A 316 30.53 -26.14 -33.40
C ASN A 316 31.63 -25.04 -33.35
N ALA A 317 32.21 -24.82 -32.17
CA ALA A 317 33.26 -23.84 -32.00
C ALA A 317 34.52 -24.16 -32.78
N CYS A 318 34.92 -25.43 -32.86
CA CYS A 318 36.04 -25.91 -33.71
C CYS A 318 35.80 -25.63 -35.17
N TYR A 319 34.59 -25.89 -35.65
CA TYR A 319 34.23 -25.65 -37.06
C TYR A 319 34.28 -24.15 -37.42
N GLU A 320 33.76 -23.28 -36.51
CA GLU A 320 33.70 -21.85 -36.74
C GLU A 320 35.08 -21.16 -36.61
N SER A 321 35.85 -21.51 -35.56
CA SER A 321 37.10 -20.84 -35.23
C SER A 321 38.35 -21.46 -35.86
N GLY A 322 38.24 -22.70 -36.33
CA GLY A 322 39.39 -23.49 -36.80
C GLY A 322 40.27 -23.97 -35.64
N TRP A 323 39.85 -23.88 -34.39
CA TRP A 323 40.60 -24.36 -33.24
C TRP A 323 40.59 -25.90 -33.18
N PRO A 324 41.72 -26.54 -32.85
CA PRO A 324 41.74 -27.97 -32.63
C PRO A 324 40.93 -28.37 -31.38
N SER A 325 40.17 -29.44 -31.47
CA SER A 325 39.36 -29.95 -30.35
C SER A 325 40.20 -30.27 -29.08
N LEU A 326 41.47 -30.64 -29.27
CA LEU A 326 42.39 -30.89 -28.15
C LEU A 326 42.68 -29.68 -27.28
N GLN A 327 42.43 -28.47 -27.76
CA GLN A 327 42.60 -27.22 -27.02
C GLN A 327 41.36 -26.84 -26.19
N LEU A 328 40.21 -27.47 -26.47
CA LEU A 328 38.94 -27.24 -25.74
C LEU A 328 38.69 -28.42 -24.76
N GLN A 329 39.25 -28.32 -23.58
CA GLN A 329 39.26 -29.40 -22.60
C GLN A 329 38.05 -29.39 -21.68
N CYS A 330 37.50 -30.57 -21.37
CA CYS A 330 36.47 -30.78 -20.38
C CYS A 330 37.01 -31.65 -19.23
N ALA A 331 37.04 -31.12 -18.03
CA ALA A 331 37.41 -31.87 -16.82
C ALA A 331 36.21 -32.08 -15.88
N VAL A 332 35.01 -31.70 -16.31
CA VAL A 332 33.78 -31.88 -15.54
C VAL A 332 33.43 -33.37 -15.49
N PRO A 333 33.11 -33.93 -14.31
CA PRO A 333 32.74 -35.35 -14.21
C PRO A 333 31.43 -35.66 -14.94
N ALA A 334 31.31 -36.87 -15.47
CA ALA A 334 30.12 -37.35 -16.19
C ALA A 334 28.84 -37.32 -15.32
N SER A 335 29.01 -37.31 -13.98
CA SER A 335 27.91 -37.15 -13.04
C SER A 335 27.40 -35.69 -12.85
N CYS A 336 27.97 -34.75 -13.63
CA CYS A 336 27.52 -33.34 -13.55
C CYS A 336 26.22 -33.13 -14.34
N TRP A 337 25.12 -33.20 -13.61
CA TRP A 337 23.79 -32.88 -14.13
C TRP A 337 23.29 -31.62 -13.44
N VAL A 338 22.75 -30.71 -14.23
CA VAL A 338 22.16 -29.45 -13.76
C VAL A 338 20.73 -29.35 -14.23
N ARG A 339 19.92 -28.65 -13.47
CA ARG A 339 18.53 -28.37 -13.77
C ARG A 339 18.41 -27.02 -14.45
N GLY A 340 17.82 -26.98 -15.64
CA GLY A 340 17.66 -25.72 -16.37
C GLY A 340 17.03 -25.89 -17.74
N ASN A 341 17.04 -24.82 -18.53
CA ASN A 341 16.63 -24.84 -19.93
C ASN A 341 17.85 -25.04 -20.82
N LEU A 342 17.82 -26.09 -21.65
CA LEU A 342 18.96 -26.50 -22.50
C LEU A 342 19.39 -25.35 -23.42
N ASN A 343 18.46 -24.73 -24.15
CA ASN A 343 18.79 -23.69 -25.12
C ASN A 343 19.44 -22.48 -24.48
N THR A 344 18.88 -22.04 -23.34
CA THR A 344 19.38 -20.87 -22.60
C THR A 344 20.78 -21.15 -22.00
N LEU A 345 21.00 -22.37 -21.49
CA LEU A 345 22.29 -22.76 -20.94
C LEU A 345 23.34 -22.96 -22.04
N ALA A 346 22.96 -23.60 -23.18
CA ALA A 346 23.80 -23.74 -24.34
C ALA A 346 24.31 -22.38 -24.84
N GLN A 347 23.39 -21.41 -24.96
CA GLN A 347 23.70 -20.04 -25.34
C GLN A 347 24.66 -19.35 -24.36
N ALA A 348 24.45 -19.52 -23.05
CA ALA A 348 25.34 -18.96 -22.04
C ALA A 348 26.76 -19.50 -22.20
N LEU A 349 26.89 -20.82 -22.27
CA LEU A 349 28.19 -21.50 -22.43
C LEU A 349 28.86 -21.17 -23.77
N GLU A 350 28.10 -21.09 -24.85
CA GLU A 350 28.60 -20.70 -26.16
C GLU A 350 29.19 -19.29 -26.15
N ASN A 351 28.50 -18.32 -25.57
CA ASN A 351 29.00 -16.96 -25.45
C ASN A 351 30.28 -16.88 -24.59
N ILE A 352 30.35 -17.67 -23.52
CA ILE A 352 31.54 -17.76 -22.66
C ILE A 352 32.69 -18.40 -23.41
N LEU A 353 32.44 -19.52 -24.13
CA LEU A 353 33.42 -20.25 -24.91
C LEU A 353 33.98 -19.39 -26.05
N ARG A 354 33.12 -18.73 -26.83
CA ARG A 354 33.57 -17.82 -27.90
C ARG A 354 34.43 -16.68 -27.36
N ASN A 355 34.09 -16.17 -26.18
CA ASN A 355 34.90 -15.13 -25.52
C ASN A 355 36.28 -15.67 -25.11
N ALA A 356 36.35 -16.87 -24.55
CA ALA A 356 37.57 -17.51 -24.13
C ALA A 356 38.50 -17.84 -25.32
N ILE A 357 37.97 -18.40 -26.42
CA ILE A 357 38.71 -18.66 -27.65
C ILE A 357 39.30 -17.38 -28.22
N ARG A 358 38.50 -16.32 -28.24
CA ARG A 358 38.89 -15.04 -28.82
C ARG A 358 40.04 -14.35 -28.07
N HIS A 359 40.07 -14.45 -26.75
CA HIS A 359 41.05 -13.78 -25.90
C HIS A 359 42.27 -14.66 -25.60
N SER A 360 42.22 -15.96 -25.91
CA SER A 360 43.35 -16.85 -25.75
C SER A 360 44.35 -16.67 -26.92
N PRO A 361 45.67 -16.85 -26.68
CA PRO A 361 46.67 -16.86 -27.75
C PRO A 361 46.53 -18.06 -28.68
N GLU A 362 47.08 -17.97 -29.89
CA GLU A 362 47.18 -19.14 -30.78
C GLU A 362 47.90 -20.30 -30.09
N GLY A 363 47.29 -21.47 -30.12
CA GLY A 363 47.80 -22.68 -29.42
C GLY A 363 47.44 -22.72 -27.93
N GLY A 364 46.66 -21.74 -27.41
CA GLY A 364 46.16 -21.73 -26.04
C GLY A 364 45.18 -22.85 -25.74
N ILE A 365 44.87 -23.04 -24.46
CA ILE A 365 43.92 -24.04 -23.97
C ILE A 365 42.77 -23.33 -23.28
N VAL A 366 41.55 -23.69 -23.59
CA VAL A 366 40.35 -23.33 -22.87
C VAL A 366 39.83 -24.54 -22.11
N ARG A 367 39.65 -24.41 -20.81
CA ARG A 367 39.29 -25.55 -19.95
C ARG A 367 37.99 -25.27 -19.19
N LEU A 368 37.02 -26.17 -19.35
CA LEU A 368 35.84 -26.25 -18.52
C LEU A 368 36.09 -27.27 -17.39
N ASP A 369 35.90 -26.86 -16.15
CA ASP A 369 36.04 -27.70 -14.98
C ASP A 369 34.90 -27.44 -14.01
N GLY A 370 34.68 -28.28 -12.97
CA GLY A 370 33.61 -28.10 -12.05
C GLY A 370 33.64 -29.03 -10.83
N ARG A 371 33.00 -28.59 -9.78
CA ARG A 371 32.85 -29.38 -8.55
C ARG A 371 31.44 -29.26 -7.98
N ARG A 372 30.99 -30.31 -7.32
CA ARG A 372 29.75 -30.30 -6.57
C ARG A 372 29.90 -29.44 -5.30
N ASP A 373 28.95 -28.58 -5.05
CA ASP A 373 28.85 -27.71 -3.87
C ASP A 373 27.43 -27.77 -3.29
N GLY A 374 27.17 -28.80 -2.49
CA GLY A 374 25.83 -29.06 -1.95
C GLY A 374 24.78 -29.27 -3.03
N ASP A 375 23.74 -28.48 -3.03
CA ASP A 375 22.63 -28.51 -4.02
C ASP A 375 22.96 -27.83 -5.34
N TYR A 376 24.22 -27.44 -5.54
CA TYR A 376 24.66 -26.72 -6.73
C TYR A 376 25.88 -27.41 -7.36
N TRP A 377 26.08 -27.14 -8.63
CA TRP A 377 27.34 -27.31 -9.30
C TRP A 377 28.04 -25.96 -9.46
N HIS A 378 29.27 -25.83 -9.00
CA HIS A 378 30.18 -24.74 -9.28
C HIS A 378 31.04 -25.15 -10.47
N LEU A 379 30.80 -24.52 -11.61
CA LEU A 379 31.49 -24.71 -12.87
C LEU A 379 32.35 -23.49 -13.16
N TRP A 380 33.47 -23.66 -13.83
CA TRP A 380 34.27 -22.53 -14.30
C TRP A 380 34.93 -22.86 -15.65
N LEU A 381 34.98 -21.83 -16.47
CA LEU A 381 35.69 -21.88 -17.72
C LEU A 381 36.88 -20.91 -17.60
N GLU A 382 38.08 -21.45 -17.81
CA GLU A 382 39.35 -20.72 -17.73
C GLU A 382 40.01 -20.64 -19.10
N ASP A 383 40.40 -19.44 -19.49
CA ASP A 383 41.15 -19.16 -20.71
C ASP A 383 42.63 -18.92 -20.40
N GLN A 384 43.45 -18.72 -21.45
CA GLN A 384 44.86 -18.35 -21.36
C GLN A 384 45.14 -16.96 -21.91
N GLY A 385 44.12 -16.08 -21.79
CA GLY A 385 44.26 -14.65 -22.13
C GLY A 385 45.06 -13.87 -21.08
N GLY A 386 45.20 -12.59 -21.26
CA GLY A 386 45.95 -11.72 -20.34
C GLY A 386 45.24 -11.38 -19.02
N GLY A 387 44.08 -11.98 -18.75
CA GLY A 387 43.25 -11.63 -17.63
C GLY A 387 42.58 -10.23 -17.76
N VAL A 388 41.94 -9.76 -16.69
CA VAL A 388 41.23 -8.48 -16.64
C VAL A 388 41.63 -7.73 -15.39
N ALA A 389 41.75 -6.39 -15.45
CA ALA A 389 42.03 -5.58 -14.28
C ALA A 389 40.92 -5.80 -13.20
N GLU A 390 41.29 -5.86 -11.92
CA GLU A 390 40.36 -6.17 -10.82
C GLU A 390 39.14 -5.24 -10.80
N GLY A 391 39.32 -3.96 -11.11
CA GLY A 391 38.24 -2.98 -11.18
C GLY A 391 37.23 -3.21 -12.31
N ASP A 392 37.60 -4.00 -13.33
CA ASP A 392 36.78 -4.27 -14.50
C ASP A 392 36.08 -5.64 -14.48
N LEU A 393 36.43 -6.52 -13.52
CA LEU A 393 35.85 -7.86 -13.40
C LEU A 393 34.30 -7.89 -13.33
N GLN A 394 33.68 -6.87 -12.75
CA GLN A 394 32.23 -6.72 -12.75
C GLN A 394 31.72 -6.05 -14.03
N ARG A 395 32.47 -5.12 -14.58
CA ARG A 395 32.10 -4.32 -15.75
C ARG A 395 32.04 -5.15 -17.03
N ILE A 396 32.85 -6.22 -17.17
CA ILE A 396 32.82 -7.10 -18.36
C ILE A 396 31.47 -7.76 -18.64
N PHE A 397 30.57 -7.78 -17.63
CA PHE A 397 29.20 -8.28 -17.77
C PHE A 397 28.19 -7.19 -18.14
N SER A 398 28.59 -5.94 -18.24
CA SER A 398 27.71 -4.86 -18.69
C SER A 398 27.60 -4.89 -20.22
N PRO A 399 26.40 -4.69 -20.78
CA PRO A 399 26.21 -4.65 -22.23
C PRO A 399 27.12 -3.63 -22.90
N PHE A 400 27.61 -3.94 -24.10
CA PHE A 400 28.47 -3.09 -24.92
C PHE A 400 29.82 -2.72 -24.27
N THR A 401 30.20 -3.39 -23.18
CA THR A 401 31.50 -3.13 -22.53
C THR A 401 32.61 -3.81 -23.29
N ARG A 402 33.61 -3.00 -23.68
CA ARG A 402 34.87 -3.45 -24.25
C ARG A 402 36.00 -2.84 -23.46
N LEU A 403 36.99 -3.64 -23.06
CA LEU A 403 38.16 -3.15 -22.36
C LEU A 403 39.19 -2.59 -23.39
N ASP A 404 39.87 -1.53 -23.00
CA ASP A 404 40.91 -0.90 -23.82
C ASP A 404 42.01 -1.91 -24.13
N GLY A 405 42.26 -2.18 -25.42
CA GLY A 405 43.23 -3.16 -25.89
C GLY A 405 42.73 -4.14 -26.94
N SER A 406 41.38 -4.28 -27.11
CA SER A 406 40.82 -5.07 -28.22
C SER A 406 41.02 -4.32 -29.56
N ARG A 407 41.71 -5.00 -30.54
CA ARG A 407 41.96 -4.42 -31.85
C ARG A 407 40.66 -4.00 -32.55
N PRO A 408 40.62 -2.81 -33.21
CA PRO A 408 39.49 -2.44 -34.05
C PRO A 408 39.35 -3.49 -35.19
N GLY A 409 38.32 -4.30 -35.14
CA GLY A 409 38.10 -5.35 -36.15
C GLY A 409 37.82 -6.75 -35.59
N ASP A 410 38.06 -7.01 -34.32
CA ASP A 410 37.87 -8.32 -33.66
C ASP A 410 36.42 -8.71 -33.39
N GLY A 411 35.45 -8.22 -34.15
CA GLY A 411 34.13 -8.81 -34.35
C GLY A 411 33.18 -8.99 -33.15
N GLY A 412 33.46 -8.47 -31.92
CA GLY A 412 32.58 -8.62 -30.77
C GLY A 412 32.07 -7.27 -30.23
N PHE A 413 30.78 -7.21 -30.07
CA PHE A 413 30.08 -6.00 -29.65
C PHE A 413 30.00 -5.82 -28.14
N GLY A 414 30.62 -6.70 -27.34
CA GLY A 414 30.59 -6.65 -25.88
C GLY A 414 29.23 -7.07 -25.27
N LEU A 415 28.45 -7.87 -26.01
CA LEU A 415 27.13 -8.37 -25.54
C LEU A 415 27.21 -9.82 -25.00
N GLY A 416 28.13 -10.65 -25.44
CA GLY A 416 28.14 -12.08 -25.12
C GLY A 416 28.17 -12.40 -23.63
N LEU A 417 29.01 -11.73 -22.84
CA LEU A 417 29.07 -12.00 -21.39
C LEU A 417 27.84 -11.46 -20.64
N SER A 418 27.21 -10.39 -21.11
CA SER A 418 25.96 -9.88 -20.53
C SER A 418 24.79 -10.83 -20.83
N ILE A 419 24.74 -11.40 -22.02
CA ILE A 419 23.78 -12.46 -22.41
C ILE A 419 23.99 -13.71 -21.54
N ALA A 420 25.23 -14.16 -21.39
CA ALA A 420 25.56 -15.32 -20.58
C ALA A 420 25.14 -15.11 -19.08
N ARG A 421 25.44 -13.96 -18.52
CA ARG A 421 25.02 -13.61 -17.15
C ARG A 421 23.51 -13.65 -16.98
N ASN A 422 22.78 -13.01 -17.89
CA ASN A 422 21.32 -12.96 -17.84
C ASN A 422 20.71 -14.37 -17.98
N ALA A 423 21.20 -15.17 -18.91
CA ALA A 423 20.77 -16.54 -19.15
C ALA A 423 20.95 -17.46 -17.93
N VAL A 424 22.08 -17.36 -17.22
CA VAL A 424 22.34 -18.11 -15.99
C VAL A 424 21.47 -17.61 -14.83
N GLN A 425 21.34 -16.30 -14.65
CA GLN A 425 20.54 -15.70 -13.57
C GLN A 425 19.04 -16.05 -13.70
N ARG A 426 18.51 -16.11 -14.91
CA ARG A 426 17.12 -16.53 -15.16
C ARG A 426 16.83 -17.97 -14.74
N GLN A 427 17.83 -18.80 -14.65
CA GLN A 427 17.73 -20.20 -14.19
C GLN A 427 18.03 -20.33 -12.69
N GLY A 428 18.09 -19.21 -11.93
CA GLY A 428 18.41 -19.22 -10.52
C GLY A 428 19.89 -19.43 -10.21
N GLY A 429 20.77 -19.35 -11.25
CA GLY A 429 22.20 -19.45 -11.11
C GLY A 429 22.88 -18.12 -10.83
N MET A 430 24.20 -18.16 -10.65
CA MET A 430 25.07 -17.00 -10.46
C MET A 430 26.27 -17.07 -11.40
N VAL A 431 26.73 -15.90 -11.90
CA VAL A 431 27.95 -15.78 -12.72
C VAL A 431 28.83 -14.67 -12.14
N TRP A 432 30.14 -14.94 -12.07
CA TRP A 432 31.17 -13.97 -11.70
C TRP A 432 32.49 -14.28 -12.39
N ALA A 433 33.39 -13.32 -12.43
CA ALA A 433 34.69 -13.44 -13.03
C ALA A 433 35.78 -13.26 -11.98
N GLU A 434 36.88 -13.97 -12.17
CA GLU A 434 38.13 -13.81 -11.40
C GLU A 434 39.32 -14.05 -12.30
N ASN A 435 40.48 -13.54 -11.95
CA ASN A 435 41.69 -13.87 -12.65
C ASN A 435 42.21 -15.24 -12.18
N GLY A 436 42.34 -16.20 -13.10
CA GLY A 436 42.93 -17.51 -12.86
C GLY A 436 44.47 -17.48 -12.94
N GLY A 437 45.07 -18.66 -12.88
CA GLY A 437 46.51 -18.78 -12.98
C GLY A 437 47.05 -18.51 -14.37
N ALA A 438 46.24 -18.72 -15.42
CA ALA A 438 46.62 -18.61 -16.81
C ALA A 438 45.94 -17.47 -17.56
N GLY A 439 44.78 -17.00 -17.10
CA GLY A 439 43.99 -15.96 -17.76
C GLY A 439 42.75 -15.63 -16.99
N LEU A 440 41.65 -15.31 -17.68
CA LEU A 440 40.35 -15.03 -17.06
C LEU A 440 39.63 -16.35 -16.73
N ARG A 441 39.09 -16.46 -15.54
CA ARG A 441 38.21 -17.53 -15.10
C ARG A 441 36.81 -17.00 -14.93
N LEU A 442 35.87 -17.53 -15.73
CA LEU A 442 34.44 -17.25 -15.63
C LEU A 442 33.76 -18.37 -14.85
N ASN A 443 33.28 -18.05 -13.68
CA ASN A 443 32.63 -18.96 -12.75
C ASN A 443 31.13 -18.86 -12.90
N PHE A 444 30.43 -20.01 -12.79
CA PHE A 444 28.98 -20.05 -12.75
C PHE A 444 28.49 -21.15 -11.83
N ARG A 445 27.45 -20.85 -11.08
CA ARG A 445 26.82 -21.73 -10.12
C ARG A 445 25.43 -22.08 -10.63
N LEU A 446 25.12 -23.37 -10.79
CA LEU A 446 23.86 -23.88 -11.31
C LEU A 446 23.26 -24.87 -10.32
N ILE A 447 21.91 -24.97 -10.33
CA ILE A 447 21.18 -25.94 -9.48
C ILE A 447 21.50 -27.33 -9.97
N ALA A 448 21.94 -28.20 -9.05
CA ALA A 448 22.23 -29.58 -9.37
C ALA A 448 20.94 -30.39 -9.57
N ASP A 449 20.98 -31.37 -10.47
CA ASP A 449 19.92 -32.36 -10.63
C ASP A 449 20.39 -33.73 -10.14
N ASP A 450 19.78 -34.26 -9.08
CA ASP A 450 20.05 -35.59 -8.54
C ASP A 450 19.21 -36.69 -9.20
N GLY A 451 18.25 -36.30 -10.06
CA GLY A 451 17.32 -37.23 -10.76
C GLY A 451 17.86 -37.89 -12.03
N GLY A 452 19.12 -37.65 -12.41
CA GLY A 452 19.72 -38.08 -13.65
C GLY A 452 20.00 -39.60 -13.81
N VAL A 453 19.17 -40.46 -13.26
CA VAL A 453 19.29 -41.92 -13.45
C VAL A 453 18.12 -42.43 -14.34
N THR A 454 17.94 -41.84 -15.52
CA THR A 454 17.28 -42.52 -16.63
C THR A 454 18.04 -42.21 -17.92
N ALA A 455 19.06 -42.99 -18.15
CA ALA A 455 19.92 -42.94 -19.37
C ALA A 455 19.15 -43.16 -20.67
N ASP A 456 17.85 -43.41 -20.65
CA ASP A 456 17.04 -43.74 -21.81
C ASP A 456 16.38 -42.53 -22.51
N ALA A 457 16.47 -41.34 -21.97
CA ALA A 457 15.79 -40.17 -22.57
C ALA A 457 16.59 -39.50 -23.70
N PHE A 458 17.89 -39.73 -23.78
CA PHE A 458 18.77 -39.11 -24.79
C PHE A 458 18.90 -39.92 -26.08
N ALA A 459 18.62 -41.24 -26.06
CA ALA A 459 18.76 -42.09 -27.22
C ALA A 459 17.64 -41.94 -28.27
N SER A 460 16.56 -41.23 -27.97
CA SER A 460 15.37 -41.12 -28.83
C SER A 460 15.01 -39.71 -29.31
N LYS A 461 15.77 -38.68 -28.94
CA LYS A 461 15.55 -37.33 -29.50
C LYS A 461 16.56 -37.08 -30.63
N PRO A 462 16.09 -36.71 -31.85
CA PRO A 462 16.99 -36.22 -32.88
C PRO A 462 17.72 -34.98 -32.35
N ALA A 463 18.98 -34.80 -32.75
CA ALA A 463 19.79 -33.64 -32.42
C ALA A 463 18.94 -32.37 -32.58
N PRO A 464 18.94 -31.43 -31.59
CA PRO A 464 18.22 -30.20 -31.74
C PRO A 464 18.76 -29.49 -32.98
N THR A 465 17.94 -29.47 -34.04
CA THR A 465 18.15 -28.54 -35.15
C THR A 465 18.00 -27.17 -34.55
N VAL A 466 19.10 -26.43 -34.47
CA VAL A 466 19.05 -24.99 -34.27
C VAL A 466 18.29 -24.47 -35.49
N ASP A 467 16.99 -24.27 -35.35
CA ASP A 467 16.19 -23.56 -36.32
C ASP A 467 16.70 -22.11 -36.34
N VAL A 468 17.66 -21.91 -37.21
CA VAL A 468 17.95 -20.58 -37.73
C VAL A 468 16.65 -20.15 -38.41
N CYS A 469 15.83 -19.36 -37.71
CA CYS A 469 14.66 -18.71 -38.28
C CYS A 469 15.10 -17.98 -39.55
N ARG A 470 14.97 -18.61 -40.71
CA ARG A 470 14.92 -17.91 -42.00
C ARG A 470 13.57 -17.19 -42.03
N PRO A 471 13.54 -15.85 -42.12
CA PRO A 471 12.29 -15.17 -42.39
C PRO A 471 11.79 -15.64 -43.76
N GLN A 472 10.58 -16.23 -43.80
CA GLN A 472 9.83 -16.34 -45.03
C GLN A 472 9.50 -14.95 -45.52
N ILE A 473 10.17 -14.50 -46.54
CA ILE A 473 9.81 -13.33 -47.32
C ILE A 473 8.59 -13.73 -48.15
N VAL A 474 7.44 -13.13 -47.83
CA VAL A 474 6.29 -12.98 -48.77
C VAL A 474 6.22 -11.52 -49.14
#